data_4eb051fa5a705a7bf0e02c8bb9ab8150
#
_entry.id   4eb051fa5a705a7bf0e02c8bb9ab8150
#
_cell.length_a   1.000
_cell.length_b   1.000
_cell.length_c   1.000
_cell.angle_alpha   90.00
_cell.angle_beta   90.00
_cell.angle_gamma   90.00
#
_symmetry.space_group_name_H-M   'P 1'
#
loop_
_entity.id
_entity.type
_entity.pdbx_description
1 polymer ?
#
loop_
_entity_poly.entity_id
_entity_poly.type
_entity_poly.pdbx_seq_one_letter_code
_entity_poly.pdbx_strand_id
1 'polypeptide(L)'
;HVACHEAGAIEYSGHKVITVPQYKGKIKAEDLKNCLKTFWDDESHEHMVFPGMVYISHPTEYGTLYTKAELEEISSVCRSYNIPLFLDGARLGYGLMSEETDVTLPMIAKYCDVFYIGGTKVGALCGEAVVFSGNRTPKHFLTLIKQRGALLAKGRLLGIQFDTLFTDCLLY
;
A
#
# COMPACT_ATOMS: atom_id res chain seq x y z
N HIS A 1 -0.41 -11.18 3.46
CA HIS A 1 -1.17 -11.48 2.22
C HIS A 1 -0.22 -11.80 1.08
N VAL A 2 0.54 -10.85 0.58
CA VAL A 2 1.40 -11.01 -0.61
C VAL A 2 2.47 -12.09 -0.52
N ALA A 3 2.80 -12.57 0.68
CA ALA A 3 3.74 -13.68 0.87
C ALA A 3 3.17 -15.05 0.43
N CYS A 4 1.84 -15.22 0.45
CA CYS A 4 1.17 -16.49 0.20
C CYS A 4 0.15 -16.44 -0.93
N HIS A 5 -0.31 -15.23 -1.26
CA HIS A 5 -1.28 -14.96 -2.31
C HIS A 5 -0.62 -14.16 -3.44
N GLU A 6 -1.39 -13.66 -4.41
CA GLU A 6 -0.91 -12.86 -5.55
C GLU A 6 0.11 -13.60 -6.45
N ALA A 7 0.06 -14.94 -6.45
CA ALA A 7 0.83 -15.82 -7.34
C ALA A 7 2.35 -15.55 -7.36
N GLY A 8 2.92 -15.06 -6.25
CA GLY A 8 4.34 -14.72 -6.17
C GLY A 8 4.75 -13.55 -7.07
N ALA A 9 3.86 -12.58 -7.31
CA ALA A 9 4.12 -11.46 -8.23
C ALA A 9 5.29 -10.58 -7.77
N ILE A 10 5.50 -10.45 -6.45
CA ILE A 10 6.63 -9.70 -5.90
C ILE A 10 7.94 -10.42 -6.21
N GLU A 11 8.00 -11.72 -5.95
CA GLU A 11 9.18 -12.55 -6.22
C GLU A 11 9.47 -12.62 -7.73
N TYR A 12 8.44 -12.72 -8.55
CA TYR A 12 8.58 -12.69 -10.01
C TYR A 12 9.22 -11.38 -10.52
N SER A 13 9.00 -10.27 -9.83
CA SER A 13 9.62 -8.99 -10.16
C SER A 13 11.06 -8.83 -9.62
N GLY A 14 11.65 -9.88 -9.05
CA GLY A 14 13.03 -9.89 -8.55
C GLY A 14 13.19 -9.40 -7.12
N HIS A 15 12.09 -9.34 -6.36
CA HIS A 15 12.10 -8.96 -4.94
C HIS A 15 11.80 -10.17 -4.04
N LYS A 16 11.98 -10.02 -2.76
CA LYS A 16 11.65 -11.03 -1.75
C LYS A 16 10.70 -10.44 -0.73
N VAL A 17 9.65 -11.18 -0.39
CA VAL A 17 8.79 -10.81 0.73
C VAL A 17 9.41 -11.28 2.03
N ILE A 18 9.66 -10.33 2.94
CA ILE A 18 10.07 -10.60 4.32
C ILE A 18 8.84 -10.38 5.20
N THR A 19 8.40 -11.43 5.88
CA THR A 19 7.20 -11.36 6.71
C THR A 19 7.52 -10.84 8.11
N VAL A 20 6.60 -10.00 8.64
CA VAL A 20 6.60 -9.53 10.02
C VAL A 20 5.43 -10.20 10.75
N PRO A 21 5.53 -10.48 12.06
CA PRO A 21 4.41 -11.02 12.83
C PRO A 21 3.13 -10.19 12.63
N GLN A 22 2.00 -10.88 12.49
CA GLN A 22 0.73 -10.23 12.25
C GLN A 22 -0.30 -10.62 13.32
N TYR A 23 -1.25 -9.71 13.59
CA TYR A 23 -2.33 -9.87 14.55
C TYR A 23 -3.66 -9.53 13.84
N LYS A 24 -4.42 -10.57 13.48
CA LYS A 24 -5.62 -10.41 12.64
C LYS A 24 -5.35 -9.62 11.36
N GLY A 25 -4.24 -9.91 10.68
CA GLY A 25 -3.84 -9.26 9.42
C GLY A 25 -3.06 -7.94 9.58
N LYS A 26 -3.01 -7.34 10.76
CA LYS A 26 -2.25 -6.11 11.03
C LYS A 26 -0.85 -6.41 11.58
N ILE A 27 0.14 -5.64 11.19
CA ILE A 27 1.46 -5.62 11.83
C ILE A 27 1.49 -4.53 12.91
N LYS A 28 2.32 -4.72 13.93
CA LYS A 28 2.60 -3.68 14.93
C LYS A 28 3.87 -2.92 14.56
N ALA A 29 3.90 -1.63 14.89
CA ALA A 29 5.07 -0.77 14.67
C ALA A 29 6.32 -1.30 15.39
N GLU A 30 6.15 -1.88 16.59
CA GLU A 30 7.25 -2.49 17.35
C GLU A 30 7.86 -3.69 16.62
N ASP A 31 7.04 -4.61 16.10
CA ASP A 31 7.51 -5.79 15.36
C ASP A 31 8.22 -5.38 14.07
N LEU A 32 7.70 -4.37 13.37
CA LEU A 32 8.36 -3.78 12.22
C LEU A 32 9.72 -3.19 12.59
N LYS A 33 9.76 -2.39 13.66
CA LYS A 33 11.01 -1.78 14.15
C LYS A 33 12.04 -2.85 14.53
N ASN A 34 11.62 -3.91 15.19
CA ASN A 34 12.50 -5.03 15.56
C ASN A 34 13.05 -5.74 14.33
N CYS A 35 12.21 -5.99 13.31
CA CYS A 35 12.64 -6.58 12.05
C CYS A 35 13.71 -5.71 11.36
N LEU A 36 13.47 -4.40 11.24
CA LEU A 36 14.41 -3.47 10.63
C LEU A 36 15.71 -3.35 11.45
N LYS A 37 15.58 -3.28 12.78
CA LYS A 37 16.73 -3.23 13.67
C LYS A 37 17.59 -4.50 13.54
N THR A 38 17.00 -5.68 13.51
CA THR A 38 17.72 -6.95 13.33
C THR A 38 18.52 -6.96 12.04
N PHE A 39 17.99 -6.41 10.95
CA PHE A 39 18.73 -6.28 9.70
C PHE A 39 19.92 -5.33 9.85
N TRP A 40 19.73 -4.12 10.40
CA TRP A 40 20.79 -3.12 10.46
C TRP A 40 21.86 -3.41 11.52
N ASP A 41 21.54 -4.18 12.56
CA ASP A 41 22.48 -4.60 13.59
C ASP A 41 23.34 -5.81 13.16
N ASP A 42 23.00 -6.47 12.06
CA ASP A 42 23.78 -7.60 11.53
C ASP A 42 25.04 -7.07 10.83
N GLU A 43 26.21 -7.49 11.28
CA GLU A 43 27.49 -7.10 10.70
C GLU A 43 27.63 -7.53 9.21
N SER A 44 26.84 -8.51 8.79
CA SER A 44 26.83 -9.05 7.42
C SER A 44 25.64 -8.55 6.60
N HIS A 45 24.90 -7.49 7.05
CA HIS A 45 23.70 -7.02 6.39
C HIS A 45 23.89 -6.66 4.90
N GLU A 46 25.09 -6.28 4.49
CA GLU A 46 25.43 -6.01 3.07
C GLU A 46 25.29 -7.25 2.17
N HIS A 47 25.31 -8.47 2.75
CA HIS A 47 25.09 -9.73 2.06
C HIS A 47 23.62 -10.21 2.14
N MET A 48 22.77 -9.49 2.84
CA MET A 48 21.37 -9.83 3.04
C MET A 48 20.46 -9.14 2.05
N VAL A 49 19.23 -9.66 1.91
CA VAL A 49 18.16 -8.93 1.23
C VAL A 49 17.75 -7.74 2.08
N PHE A 50 17.99 -6.52 1.59
CA PHE A 50 17.68 -5.31 2.32
C PHE A 50 16.18 -4.98 2.28
N PRO A 51 15.61 -4.44 3.38
CA PRO A 51 14.24 -3.97 3.42
C PRO A 51 14.08 -2.68 2.59
N GLY A 52 13.38 -2.78 1.47
CA GLY A 52 13.22 -1.67 0.51
C GLY A 52 11.86 -0.99 0.54
N MET A 53 10.84 -1.65 1.13
CA MET A 53 9.49 -1.10 1.24
C MET A 53 8.71 -1.85 2.31
N VAL A 54 7.86 -1.16 3.04
CA VAL A 54 6.86 -1.77 3.93
C VAL A 54 5.52 -1.81 3.20
N TYR A 55 4.88 -2.99 3.22
CA TYR A 55 3.60 -3.24 2.59
C TYR A 55 2.56 -3.62 3.65
N ILE A 56 1.43 -2.93 3.68
CA ILE A 56 0.27 -3.25 4.53
C ILE A 56 -1.00 -3.24 3.71
N SER A 57 -2.01 -4.03 4.11
CA SER A 57 -3.36 -4.01 3.52
C SER A 57 -4.32 -3.26 4.45
N HIS A 58 -5.16 -2.38 3.89
CA HIS A 58 -6.18 -1.66 4.66
C HIS A 58 -7.47 -1.44 3.82
N PRO A 59 -8.62 -1.99 4.27
CA PRO A 59 -8.79 -3.04 5.29
C PRO A 59 -7.98 -4.30 5.01
N THR A 60 -7.64 -5.04 6.06
CA THR A 60 -6.95 -6.31 5.89
C THR A 60 -7.88 -7.37 5.30
N GLU A 61 -7.34 -8.51 4.88
CA GLU A 61 -8.11 -9.65 4.37
C GLU A 61 -9.01 -10.29 5.45
N TYR A 62 -8.74 -9.98 6.72
CA TYR A 62 -9.59 -10.37 7.85
C TYR A 62 -10.71 -9.36 8.16
N GLY A 63 -10.81 -8.28 7.38
CA GLY A 63 -11.76 -7.21 7.61
C GLY A 63 -11.39 -6.26 8.75
N THR A 64 -10.17 -6.35 9.27
CA THR A 64 -9.71 -5.45 10.35
C THR A 64 -9.20 -4.14 9.77
N LEU A 65 -9.34 -3.08 10.56
CA LEU A 65 -8.93 -1.73 10.22
C LEU A 65 -7.69 -1.32 11.02
N TYR A 66 -6.74 -0.67 10.39
CA TYR A 66 -5.72 0.10 11.09
C TYR A 66 -6.37 1.36 11.64
N THR A 67 -6.10 1.70 12.89
CA THR A 67 -6.45 3.00 13.45
C THR A 67 -5.48 4.08 12.96
N LYS A 68 -5.88 5.34 13.09
CA LYS A 68 -4.99 6.49 12.82
C LYS A 68 -3.68 6.38 13.60
N ALA A 69 -3.74 6.02 14.88
CA ALA A 69 -2.56 5.88 15.73
C ALA A 69 -1.63 4.78 15.21
N GLU A 70 -2.16 3.60 14.87
CA GLU A 70 -1.35 2.51 14.31
C GLU A 70 -0.68 2.88 12.98
N LEU A 71 -1.38 3.60 12.10
CA LEU A 71 -0.80 4.08 10.83
C LEU A 71 0.30 5.13 11.08
N GLU A 72 0.09 6.03 12.03
CA GLU A 72 1.08 7.06 12.39
C GLU A 72 2.35 6.43 12.98
N GLU A 73 2.22 5.44 13.86
CA GLU A 73 3.34 4.70 14.43
C GLU A 73 4.14 3.95 13.37
N ILE A 74 3.47 3.18 12.49
CA ILE A 74 4.12 2.45 11.39
C ILE A 74 4.81 3.43 10.45
N SER A 75 4.15 4.52 10.06
CA SER A 75 4.72 5.58 9.22
C SER A 75 5.96 6.21 9.85
N SER A 76 5.92 6.45 11.17
CA SER A 76 7.06 6.99 11.91
C SER A 76 8.28 6.06 11.86
N VAL A 77 8.06 4.75 12.05
CA VAL A 77 9.12 3.74 11.89
C VAL A 77 9.66 3.75 10.47
N CYS A 78 8.80 3.71 9.46
CA CYS A 78 9.22 3.74 8.05
C CYS A 78 10.11 4.95 7.73
N ARG A 79 9.70 6.14 8.22
CA ARG A 79 10.45 7.39 8.03
C ARG A 79 11.81 7.37 8.73
N SER A 80 11.88 6.81 9.95
CA SER A 80 13.15 6.73 10.70
C SER A 80 14.21 5.87 10.02
N TYR A 81 13.79 4.92 9.18
CA TYR A 81 14.68 4.07 8.38
C TYR A 81 14.72 4.50 6.90
N ASN A 82 14.07 5.59 6.53
CA ASN A 82 13.95 6.07 5.14
C ASN A 82 13.43 5.00 4.16
N ILE A 83 12.44 4.24 4.59
CA ILE A 83 11.79 3.17 3.82
C ILE A 83 10.35 3.61 3.49
N PRO A 84 9.91 3.54 2.22
CA PRO A 84 8.54 3.90 1.86
C PRO A 84 7.50 2.94 2.43
N LEU A 85 6.35 3.49 2.82
CA LEU A 85 5.18 2.75 3.23
C LEU A 85 4.18 2.68 2.06
N PHE A 86 3.87 1.45 1.63
CA PHE A 86 2.87 1.13 0.63
C PHE A 86 1.61 0.57 1.30
N LEU A 87 0.44 1.12 0.95
CA LEU A 87 -0.84 0.63 1.44
C LEU A 87 -1.65 0.02 0.30
N ASP A 88 -1.91 -1.27 0.43
CA ASP A 88 -2.87 -2.00 -0.40
C ASP A 88 -4.29 -1.63 0.00
N GLY A 89 -4.95 -0.90 -0.86
CA GLY A 89 -6.32 -0.44 -0.69
C GLY A 89 -7.34 -1.19 -1.56
N ALA A 90 -7.16 -2.49 -1.81
CA ALA A 90 -8.09 -3.30 -2.61
C ALA A 90 -9.55 -3.23 -2.13
N ARG A 91 -9.74 -2.92 -0.85
CA ARG A 91 -11.06 -2.75 -0.19
C ARG A 91 -11.19 -1.39 0.49
N LEU A 92 -10.42 -0.40 0.05
CA LEU A 92 -10.29 0.88 0.76
C LEU A 92 -11.63 1.60 0.92
N GLY A 93 -12.48 1.60 -0.10
CA GLY A 93 -13.81 2.20 -0.02
C GLY A 93 -14.66 1.63 1.12
N TYR A 94 -14.65 0.32 1.33
CA TYR A 94 -15.34 -0.29 2.49
C TYR A 94 -14.74 0.18 3.82
N GLY A 95 -13.41 0.28 3.89
CA GLY A 95 -12.74 0.74 5.11
C GLY A 95 -13.08 2.18 5.47
N LEU A 96 -13.09 3.06 4.48
CA LEU A 96 -13.42 4.48 4.67
C LEU A 96 -14.89 4.71 5.07
N MET A 97 -15.80 3.82 4.66
CA MET A 97 -17.23 3.90 4.98
C MET A 97 -17.62 3.11 6.25
N SER A 98 -16.67 2.46 6.91
CA SER A 98 -16.93 1.77 8.17
C SER A 98 -17.23 2.76 9.30
N GLU A 99 -18.24 2.49 10.10
CA GLU A 99 -18.54 3.28 11.30
C GLU A 99 -17.44 3.21 12.37
N GLU A 100 -16.58 2.19 12.29
CA GLU A 100 -15.47 1.97 13.24
C GLU A 100 -14.16 2.64 12.79
N THR A 101 -14.13 3.28 11.61
CA THR A 101 -12.89 3.91 11.13
C THR A 101 -12.69 5.29 11.74
N ASP A 102 -11.45 5.56 12.14
CA ASP A 102 -10.95 6.89 12.48
C ASP A 102 -9.98 7.44 11.42
N VAL A 103 -9.88 6.73 10.27
CA VAL A 103 -8.95 7.03 9.19
C VAL A 103 -9.70 7.64 8.01
N THR A 104 -9.16 8.71 7.46
CA THR A 104 -9.65 9.38 6.25
C THR A 104 -8.65 9.27 5.10
N LEU A 105 -9.11 9.45 3.87
CA LEU A 105 -8.23 9.44 2.69
C LEU A 105 -7.07 10.45 2.76
N PRO A 106 -7.27 11.71 3.24
CA PRO A 106 -6.16 12.62 3.48
C PRO A 106 -5.14 12.12 4.52
N MET A 107 -5.57 11.38 5.54
CA MET A 107 -4.66 10.77 6.52
C MET A 107 -3.84 9.66 5.90
N ILE A 108 -4.43 8.82 5.04
CA ILE A 108 -3.68 7.80 4.28
C ILE A 108 -2.61 8.48 3.42
N ALA A 109 -2.96 9.53 2.68
CA ALA A 109 -2.00 10.30 1.88
C ALA A 109 -0.91 10.99 2.72
N LYS A 110 -1.20 11.31 3.99
CA LYS A 110 -0.22 11.87 4.93
C LYS A 110 0.77 10.82 5.43
N TYR A 111 0.29 9.61 5.74
CA TYR A 111 1.10 8.57 6.39
C TYR A 111 1.76 7.61 5.41
N CYS A 112 1.15 7.35 4.26
CA CYS A 112 1.67 6.45 3.24
C CYS A 112 2.35 7.20 2.09
N ASP A 113 3.40 6.60 1.54
CA ASP A 113 4.12 7.16 0.39
C ASP A 113 3.42 6.82 -0.92
N VAL A 114 2.88 5.62 -0.98
CA VAL A 114 2.09 5.12 -2.12
C VAL A 114 0.91 4.32 -1.56
N PHE A 115 -0.22 4.45 -2.18
CA PHE A 115 -1.36 3.57 -1.93
C PHE A 115 -2.16 3.38 -3.21
N TYR A 116 -2.96 2.33 -3.28
CA TYR A 116 -3.94 2.24 -4.33
C TYR A 116 -5.36 2.15 -3.79
N ILE A 117 -6.29 2.61 -4.60
CA ILE A 117 -7.72 2.60 -4.32
C ILE A 117 -8.34 1.54 -5.21
N GLY A 118 -8.80 0.45 -4.60
CA GLY A 118 -9.49 -0.62 -5.31
C GLY A 118 -10.82 -0.17 -5.87
N GLY A 119 -11.00 -0.25 -7.19
CA GLY A 119 -12.24 0.13 -7.84
C GLY A 119 -13.22 -1.03 -7.99
N THR A 120 -12.74 -2.21 -8.35
CA THR A 120 -13.59 -3.35 -8.75
C THR A 120 -14.43 -3.95 -7.63
N LYS A 121 -14.04 -3.76 -6.37
CA LYS A 121 -14.82 -4.21 -5.20
C LYS A 121 -15.84 -3.18 -4.71
N VAL A 122 -15.80 -1.95 -5.23
CA VAL A 122 -16.63 -0.83 -4.77
C VAL A 122 -17.43 -0.17 -5.90
N GLY A 123 -17.70 -0.89 -6.98
CA GLY A 123 -18.62 -0.48 -8.03
C GLY A 123 -18.00 -0.10 -9.37
N ALA A 124 -16.67 -0.03 -9.51
CA ALA A 124 -16.05 0.11 -10.81
C ALA A 124 -16.13 -1.20 -11.62
N LEU A 125 -16.28 -1.09 -12.93
CA LEU A 125 -16.26 -2.24 -13.84
C LEU A 125 -14.87 -2.85 -13.94
N CYS A 126 -13.82 -2.04 -13.84
CA CYS A 126 -12.43 -2.43 -13.92
C CYS A 126 -11.50 -1.33 -13.38
N GLY A 127 -10.27 -1.71 -13.07
CA GLY A 127 -9.19 -0.79 -12.75
C GLY A 127 -9.06 -0.43 -11.27
N GLU A 128 -7.89 0.12 -11.01
CA GLU A 128 -7.41 0.56 -9.72
C GLU A 128 -6.76 1.94 -9.90
N ALA A 129 -6.85 2.81 -8.91
CA ALA A 129 -6.15 4.09 -8.91
C ALA A 129 -4.92 4.04 -7.99
N VAL A 130 -3.72 4.19 -8.55
CA VAL A 130 -2.48 4.27 -7.77
C VAL A 130 -2.17 5.72 -7.47
N VAL A 131 -1.97 6.03 -6.20
CA VAL A 131 -1.70 7.38 -5.69
C VAL A 131 -0.30 7.44 -5.10
N PHE A 132 0.54 8.35 -5.61
CA PHE A 132 1.83 8.70 -5.03
C PHE A 132 1.66 9.98 -4.22
N SER A 133 1.88 9.91 -2.91
CA SER A 133 1.73 11.03 -2.00
C SER A 133 2.94 11.97 -2.08
N GLY A 134 2.72 13.27 -1.91
CA GLY A 134 3.80 14.24 -1.74
C GLY A 134 4.79 14.33 -2.91
N ASN A 135 4.31 14.19 -4.16
CA ASN A 135 5.14 14.23 -5.38
C ASN A 135 6.24 13.15 -5.44
N ARG A 136 6.00 11.99 -4.83
CA ARG A 136 6.94 10.86 -4.77
C ARG A 136 6.85 9.90 -5.96
N THR A 137 6.23 10.30 -7.05
CA THR A 137 6.20 9.50 -8.28
C THR A 137 7.63 9.21 -8.73
N PRO A 138 8.00 7.94 -8.96
CA PRO A 138 9.34 7.59 -9.40
C PRO A 138 9.72 8.31 -10.70
N LYS A 139 11.00 8.66 -10.83
CA LYS A 139 11.52 9.17 -12.10
C LYS A 139 11.24 8.15 -13.22
N HIS A 140 10.83 8.64 -14.39
CA HIS A 140 10.52 7.79 -15.55
C HIS A 140 9.39 6.77 -15.31
N PHE A 141 8.45 7.06 -14.38
CA PHE A 141 7.36 6.16 -14.05
C PHE A 141 6.56 5.73 -15.29
N LEU A 142 6.27 6.66 -16.22
CA LEU A 142 5.60 6.35 -17.48
C LEU A 142 6.35 5.30 -18.31
N THR A 143 7.68 5.38 -18.35
CA THR A 143 8.53 4.40 -19.03
C THR A 143 8.43 3.03 -18.34
N LEU A 144 8.46 3.01 -17.00
CA LEU A 144 8.37 1.78 -16.23
C LEU A 144 7.03 1.06 -16.42
N ILE A 145 5.90 1.78 -16.38
CA ILE A 145 4.58 1.19 -16.61
C ILE A 145 4.42 0.69 -18.05
N LYS A 146 4.98 1.41 -19.02
CA LYS A 146 4.98 0.98 -20.43
C LYS A 146 5.78 -0.31 -20.62
N GLN A 147 6.97 -0.42 -20.04
CA GLN A 147 7.80 -1.62 -20.08
C GLN A 147 7.10 -2.84 -19.48
N ARG A 148 6.25 -2.63 -18.49
CA ARG A 148 5.46 -3.68 -17.81
C ARG A 148 4.12 -3.97 -18.49
N GLY A 149 3.83 -3.36 -19.64
CA GLY A 149 2.58 -3.54 -20.38
C GLY A 149 1.36 -2.89 -19.73
N ALA A 150 1.56 -2.04 -18.74
CA ALA A 150 0.48 -1.44 -17.94
C ALA A 150 0.03 -0.04 -18.46
N LEU A 151 0.63 0.46 -19.52
CA LEU A 151 0.23 1.74 -20.12
C LEU A 151 -0.94 1.54 -21.09
N LEU A 152 -2.11 2.01 -20.70
CA LEU A 152 -3.29 2.04 -21.56
C LEU A 152 -3.26 3.27 -22.47
N ALA A 153 -3.19 3.09 -23.78
CA ALA A 153 -3.16 4.17 -24.76
C ALA A 153 -4.45 5.03 -24.74
N LYS A 154 -5.58 4.44 -24.32
CA LYS A 154 -6.92 5.08 -24.28
C LYS A 154 -7.61 4.74 -22.96
N GLY A 155 -6.98 5.05 -21.82
CA GLY A 155 -7.44 4.72 -20.48
C GLY A 155 -8.56 5.61 -19.92
N ARG A 156 -9.18 6.48 -20.73
CA ARG A 156 -10.22 7.42 -20.27
C ARG A 156 -11.45 6.74 -19.63
N LEU A 157 -11.77 5.49 -20.03
CA LEU A 157 -12.86 4.74 -19.41
C LEU A 157 -12.60 4.55 -17.91
N LEU A 158 -11.36 4.20 -17.53
CA LEU A 158 -10.97 4.08 -16.14
C LEU A 158 -11.04 5.44 -15.42
N GLY A 159 -10.57 6.49 -16.07
CA GLY A 159 -10.64 7.85 -15.53
C GLY A 159 -12.06 8.32 -15.27
N ILE A 160 -12.99 8.09 -16.22
CA ILE A 160 -14.40 8.45 -16.05
C ILE A 160 -15.05 7.68 -14.90
N GLN A 161 -14.75 6.38 -14.73
CA GLN A 161 -15.28 5.62 -13.60
C GLN A 161 -14.86 6.21 -12.27
N PHE A 162 -13.55 6.49 -12.10
CA PHE A 162 -13.05 7.08 -10.86
C PHE A 162 -13.57 8.51 -10.66
N ASP A 163 -13.65 9.31 -11.71
CA ASP A 163 -14.25 10.65 -11.64
C ASP A 163 -15.71 10.57 -11.14
N THR A 164 -16.51 9.67 -11.71
CA THR A 164 -17.91 9.44 -11.28
C THR A 164 -17.96 8.95 -9.82
N LEU A 165 -17.14 7.98 -9.43
CA LEU A 165 -17.13 7.43 -8.08
C LEU A 165 -16.76 8.47 -7.01
N PHE A 166 -15.96 9.47 -7.36
CA PHE A 166 -15.51 10.50 -6.42
C PHE A 166 -16.31 11.82 -6.50
N THR A 167 -17.00 12.10 -7.62
CA THR A 167 -17.68 13.38 -7.81
C THR A 167 -18.99 13.46 -7.03
N ASP A 168 -19.81 12.43 -7.06
CA ASP A 168 -21.14 12.44 -6.45
C ASP A 168 -21.19 11.75 -5.08
N CYS A 169 -20.06 11.65 -4.40
CA CYS A 169 -19.96 11.00 -3.09
C CYS A 169 -20.47 9.55 -3.08
N LEU A 170 -20.32 8.83 -4.20
CA LEU A 170 -20.74 7.43 -4.29
C LEU A 170 -19.87 6.47 -3.45
N LEU A 171 -18.68 6.94 -3.03
CA LEU A 171 -17.77 6.23 -2.13
C LEU A 171 -17.71 6.85 -0.72
N TYR A 172 -18.50 7.89 -0.45
CA TYR A 172 -18.51 8.60 0.83
C TYR A 172 -19.96 8.89 1.27
#